data_b9ca3d44c7fbb34d2a34d47f6914f2d6
#
_entry.id   b9ca3d44c7fbb34d2a34d47f6914f2d6
#
_cell.length_a   1.000
_cell.length_b   1.000
_cell.length_c   1.000
_cell.angle_alpha   90.00
_cell.angle_beta   90.00
_cell.angle_gamma   90.00
#
_symmetry.space_group_name_H-M   'P 1'
#
loop_
_entity.id
_entity.type
_entity.pdbx_description
1 polymer ?
#
loop_
_entity_poly.entity_id
_entity_poly.type
_entity_poly.pdbx_seq_one_letter_code
_entity_poly.pdbx_strand_id
1 'polypeptide(L)' 'MILKFQKKPVVIEAIKFDGKNGFEINKWSNGKVIESPVLEPTPDNPTGHYLQIKTLEGTMIAIVNDWIIKGI' A
#
# COMPACT_ATOMS: atom_id res chain seq x y z
N MET A 1 12.35 4.56 40.20
CA MET A 1 12.54 3.68 39.06
C MET A 1 12.54 4.49 37.78
N ILE A 2 13.56 4.33 36.99
CA ILE A 2 13.67 5.07 35.74
C ILE A 2 13.20 4.19 34.60
N LEU A 3 12.17 4.62 33.92
CA LEU A 3 11.70 3.96 32.72
C LEU A 3 12.36 4.63 31.52
N LYS A 4 13.25 3.89 30.88
CA LYS A 4 13.86 4.37 29.64
C LYS A 4 13.04 3.85 28.48
N PHE A 5 12.32 4.73 27.83
CA PHE A 5 11.72 4.44 26.54
C PHE A 5 12.67 4.91 25.45
N GLN A 6 13.40 3.97 24.89
CA GLN A 6 14.08 4.26 23.65
C GLN A 6 13.14 3.94 22.52
N LYS A 7 12.57 4.98 21.95
CA LYS A 7 11.96 4.84 20.64
C LYS A 7 13.11 4.69 19.64
N LYS A 8 13.38 3.46 19.27
CA LYS A 8 14.17 3.25 18.07
C LYS A 8 13.41 3.90 16.92
N PRO A 9 14.08 4.74 16.12
CA PRO A 9 13.43 5.27 14.93
C PRO A 9 12.92 4.10 14.10
N VAL A 10 11.60 4.01 13.98
CA VAL A 10 10.98 3.03 13.10
C VAL A 10 11.12 3.58 11.69
N VAL A 11 11.94 2.93 10.88
CA VAL A 11 12.04 3.28 9.48
C VAL A 11 10.81 2.69 8.80
N ILE A 12 9.95 3.55 8.31
CA ILE A 12 8.81 3.14 7.49
C ILE A 12 9.07 3.60 6.06
N GLU A 13 8.67 2.77 5.13
CA GLU A 13 8.67 3.12 3.72
C GLU A 13 7.24 3.35 3.28
N ALA A 14 7.03 4.31 2.41
CA ALA A 14 5.73 4.58 1.85
C ALA A 14 5.84 4.80 0.35
N ILE A 15 4.87 4.29 -0.39
CA ILE A 15 4.79 4.47 -1.84
C ILE A 15 3.37 4.88 -2.21
N LYS A 16 3.25 5.83 -3.11
CA LYS A 16 1.96 6.29 -3.59
C LYS A 16 1.58 5.54 -4.86
N PHE A 17 0.36 5.02 -4.91
CA PHE A 17 -0.14 4.39 -6.11
C PHE A 17 -0.60 5.46 -7.10
N ASP A 18 0.03 5.49 -8.28
CA ASP A 18 -0.30 6.47 -9.32
C ASP A 18 -1.14 5.90 -10.46
N GLY A 19 -1.52 4.63 -10.37
CA GLY A 19 -2.26 3.92 -11.41
C GLY A 19 -1.39 3.22 -12.44
N LYS A 20 -0.09 3.50 -12.45
CA LYS A 20 0.87 2.92 -13.41
C LYS A 20 1.99 2.14 -12.75
N ASN A 21 2.16 2.27 -11.43
CA ASN A 21 3.26 1.66 -10.69
C ASN A 21 2.87 0.41 -9.91
N GLY A 22 1.77 -0.25 -10.27
CA GLY A 22 1.33 -1.46 -9.58
C GLY A 22 2.36 -2.58 -9.58
N PHE A 23 3.06 -2.78 -10.70
CA PHE A 23 4.12 -3.78 -10.80
C PHE A 23 5.29 -3.46 -9.87
N GLU A 24 5.69 -2.20 -9.82
CA GLU A 24 6.74 -1.73 -8.92
C GLU A 24 6.35 -1.95 -7.45
N ILE A 25 5.11 -1.63 -7.10
CA ILE A 25 4.59 -1.82 -5.75
C ILE A 25 4.54 -3.31 -5.40
N ASN A 26 4.18 -4.16 -6.35
CA ASN A 26 4.18 -5.60 -6.15
C ASN A 26 5.58 -6.10 -5.78
N LYS A 27 6.60 -5.67 -6.49
CA LYS A 27 7.99 -6.02 -6.18
C LYS A 27 8.44 -5.46 -4.84
N TRP A 28 8.13 -4.19 -4.60
CA TRP A 28 8.49 -3.51 -3.36
C TRP A 28 7.88 -4.18 -2.13
N SER A 29 6.68 -4.70 -2.26
CA SER A 29 5.95 -5.35 -1.17
C SER A 29 6.22 -6.86 -1.06
N ASN A 30 7.13 -7.41 -1.86
CA ASN A 30 7.38 -8.86 -1.94
C ASN A 30 6.14 -9.67 -2.30
N GLY A 31 5.31 -9.13 -3.19
CA GLY A 31 4.12 -9.81 -3.67
C GLY A 31 2.89 -9.70 -2.78
N LYS A 32 2.96 -8.95 -1.69
CA LYS A 32 1.80 -8.76 -0.81
C LYS A 32 0.76 -7.81 -1.39
N VAL A 33 1.18 -6.93 -2.28
CA VAL A 33 0.29 -6.00 -2.97
C VAL A 33 0.16 -6.45 -4.41
N ILE A 34 -1.06 -6.69 -4.84
CA ILE A 34 -1.36 -7.21 -6.17
C ILE A 34 -2.24 -6.20 -6.90
N GLU A 35 -1.87 -5.87 -8.13
CA GLU A 35 -2.73 -5.05 -8.98
C GLU A 35 -3.91 -5.90 -9.46
N SER A 36 -5.11 -5.39 -9.26
CA SER A 36 -6.33 -6.06 -9.64
C SER A 36 -6.78 -5.65 -11.04
N PRO A 37 -7.66 -6.46 -11.66
CA PRO A 37 -8.27 -6.05 -12.92
C PRO A 37 -8.97 -4.70 -12.81
N VAL A 38 -9.00 -3.98 -13.93
CA VAL A 38 -9.63 -2.67 -13.99
C VAL A 38 -11.12 -2.78 -13.74
N LEU A 39 -11.63 -1.97 -12.82
CA LEU A 39 -13.06 -1.82 -12.59
C LEU A 39 -13.60 -0.68 -13.45
N GLU A 40 -14.93 -0.53 -13.43
CA GLU A 40 -15.56 0.62 -14.07
C GLU A 40 -15.05 1.91 -13.43
N PRO A 41 -14.57 2.89 -14.22
CA PRO A 41 -14.08 4.15 -13.67
C PRO A 41 -15.13 4.90 -12.86
N THR A 42 -14.71 5.50 -11.76
CA THR A 42 -15.55 6.35 -10.92
C THR A 42 -14.89 7.71 -10.77
N PRO A 43 -15.61 8.74 -10.27
CA PRO A 43 -14.98 10.04 -10.02
C PRO A 43 -13.80 9.96 -9.06
N ASP A 44 -13.85 9.05 -8.07
CA ASP A 44 -12.77 8.86 -7.10
C ASP A 44 -11.63 8.02 -7.65
N ASN A 45 -11.91 7.18 -8.65
CA ASN A 45 -10.93 6.30 -9.27
C ASN A 45 -11.11 6.31 -10.79
N PRO A 46 -10.71 7.41 -11.46
CA PRO A 46 -10.96 7.60 -12.89
C PRO A 46 -10.35 6.55 -13.81
N THR A 47 -9.27 5.90 -13.37
CA THR A 47 -8.61 4.86 -14.16
C THR A 47 -9.23 3.48 -13.97
N GLY A 48 -10.02 3.30 -12.92
CA GLY A 48 -10.56 2.00 -12.54
C GLY A 48 -9.53 1.02 -12.00
N HIS A 49 -8.27 1.40 -11.92
CA HIS A 49 -7.21 0.56 -11.36
C HIS A 49 -7.25 0.57 -9.84
N TYR A 50 -7.01 -0.57 -9.23
CA TYR A 50 -6.88 -0.66 -7.78
C TYR A 50 -5.91 -1.76 -7.39
N LEU A 51 -5.42 -1.70 -6.16
CA LEU A 51 -4.50 -2.68 -5.60
C LEU A 51 -5.20 -3.45 -4.49
N GLN A 52 -4.89 -4.73 -4.39
CA GLN A 52 -5.29 -5.57 -3.27
C GLN A 52 -4.07 -5.79 -2.38
N ILE A 53 -4.22 -5.46 -1.11
CA ILE A 53 -3.16 -5.59 -0.11
C ILE A 53 -3.54 -6.74 0.82
N LYS A 54 -2.74 -7.78 0.83
CA LYS A 54 -2.98 -8.93 1.71
C LYS A 54 -2.40 -8.64 3.10
N THR A 55 -3.25 -8.69 4.10
CA THR A 55 -2.86 -8.52 5.49
C THR A 55 -3.35 -9.71 6.31
N LEU A 56 -2.86 -9.81 7.55
CA LEU A 56 -3.31 -10.86 8.48
C LEU A 56 -4.79 -10.73 8.83
N GLU A 57 -5.35 -9.54 8.73
CA GLU A 57 -6.74 -9.25 9.04
C GLU A 57 -7.67 -9.35 7.83
N GLY A 58 -7.12 -9.60 6.66
CA GLY A 58 -7.88 -9.70 5.43
C GLY A 58 -7.28 -8.86 4.30
N THR A 59 -8.05 -8.66 3.25
CA THR A 59 -7.62 -7.92 2.07
C THR A 59 -8.10 -6.48 2.16
N MET A 60 -7.18 -5.54 2.01
CA MET A 60 -7.48 -4.12 1.89
C MET A 60 -7.36 -3.67 0.44
N ILE A 61 -8.06 -2.62 0.09
CA ILE A 61 -8.05 -2.06 -1.26
C ILE A 61 -7.46 -0.66 -1.23
N ALA A 62 -6.53 -0.39 -2.16
CA ALA A 62 -5.98 0.93 -2.39
C ALA A 62 -6.32 1.37 -3.81
N ILE A 63 -6.71 2.62 -3.96
CA ILE A 63 -6.99 3.23 -5.26
C ILE A 63 -5.91 4.24 -5.61
N VAL A 64 -5.99 4.81 -6.80
CA VAL A 64 -5.05 5.83 -7.25
C VAL A 64 -5.00 6.99 -6.25
N ASN A 65 -3.80 7.45 -5.94
CA ASN A 65 -3.46 8.48 -4.94
C ASN A 65 -3.40 7.99 -3.49
N ASP A 66 -3.74 6.74 -3.22
CA ASP A 66 -3.55 6.18 -1.88
C ASP A 66 -2.07 5.87 -1.62
N TRP A 67 -1.67 6.01 -0.38
CA TRP A 67 -0.33 5.65 0.07
C TRP A 67 -0.33 4.26 0.68
N ILE A 68 0.64 3.44 0.29
CA ILE A 68 0.88 2.13 0.89
C ILE A 68 2.09 2.26 1.80
N ILE A 69 1.93 1.88 3.06
CA ILE A 69 2.98 1.99 4.06
C ILE A 69 3.49 0.61 4.41
N LYS A 70 4.81 0.47 4.40
CA LYS A 70 5.49 -0.76 4.75
C LYS A 70 6.29 -0.53 6.03
N GLY A 71 5.91 -1.22 7.10
CA GLY A 71 6.69 -1.26 8.33
C GLY A 71 7.87 -2.22 8.19
N ILE A 72 8.96 -1.86 8.80
CA ILE A 72 10.15 -2.73 8.86
C ILE A 72 10.30 -3.27 10.28
#